data_f78542c832acea9f20ed4f6277e10328
#
_entry.id   f78542c832acea9f20ed4f6277e10328
#
_cell.length_a   1.000
_cell.length_b   1.000
_cell.length_c   1.000
_cell.angle_alpha   90.00
_cell.angle_beta   90.00
_cell.angle_gamma   90.00
#
_symmetry.space_group_name_H-M   'P 1'
#
loop_
_entity.id
_entity.type
_entity.pdbx_description
1 polymer ?
#
loop_
_entity_poly.entity_id
_entity_poly.type
_entity_poly.pdbx_seq_one_letter_code
_entity_poly.pdbx_strand_id
1 'polypeptide(L)'
;MRVIRGMIDLEVPLPFNIYKGDGSLLMRQGVVIYNQSRIDQLCQWETYTTANGEKDDAPAASIVTKADDVTVTDYIEDLMFRLDITYSNFLTNGFNVVNDVTRISVELYHKMISDPDAMIGMVHLRTDLKHSIIRTLQNAVFSILTANSLGWSKQRVTKLASAALTENLGMLSMQEDLFRHSGPLQEWQTEAIRKHPATSVQMLIGMGVKDKDWLRAVGYHHERMDGSGYPNKQQGSAIFEESRVLAIADRYGATISPRMDRKPGSPQDVMRYLLKGEKEQYDQDIV
;
A
#
# COMPACT_ATOMS: atom_id res chain seq x y z
N MET A 1 -10.23 -24.76 -15.03
CA MET A 1 -11.19 -24.16 -16.02
C MET A 1 -10.86 -22.67 -16.10
N ARG A 2 -10.84 -22.07 -17.28
CA ARG A 2 -10.56 -20.63 -17.45
C ARG A 2 -11.71 -19.79 -16.86
N VAL A 3 -11.38 -18.69 -16.15
CA VAL A 3 -12.39 -17.76 -15.65
C VAL A 3 -12.96 -16.95 -16.81
N ILE A 4 -14.28 -16.93 -16.95
CA ILE A 4 -14.99 -16.19 -17.99
C ILE A 4 -16.07 -15.29 -17.38
N ARG A 5 -16.53 -14.28 -18.14
CA ARG A 5 -17.66 -13.44 -17.75
C ARG A 5 -18.87 -14.29 -17.38
N GLY A 6 -19.55 -13.93 -16.30
CA GLY A 6 -20.69 -14.67 -15.76
C GLY A 6 -20.35 -15.76 -14.75
N MET A 7 -19.06 -16.00 -14.45
CA MET A 7 -18.64 -16.85 -13.33
C MET A 7 -18.42 -16.07 -12.05
N ILE A 8 -18.30 -14.75 -12.15
CA ILE A 8 -18.05 -13.82 -11.05
C ILE A 8 -19.09 -12.71 -11.11
N ASP A 9 -19.82 -12.52 -10.03
CA ASP A 9 -20.78 -11.44 -9.86
C ASP A 9 -20.20 -10.32 -9.01
N LEU A 10 -20.56 -9.07 -9.34
CA LEU A 10 -20.16 -7.90 -8.60
C LEU A 10 -20.79 -7.92 -7.21
N GLU A 11 -20.01 -7.53 -6.18
CA GLU A 11 -20.44 -7.48 -4.78
C GLU A 11 -20.88 -8.82 -4.17
N VAL A 12 -20.62 -9.92 -4.87
CA VAL A 12 -20.87 -11.28 -4.40
C VAL A 12 -19.54 -11.96 -4.06
N PRO A 13 -19.44 -12.69 -2.94
CA PRO A 13 -18.23 -13.44 -2.61
C PRO A 13 -17.87 -14.45 -3.71
N LEU A 14 -16.60 -14.49 -4.11
CA LEU A 14 -16.12 -15.45 -5.11
C LEU A 14 -16.50 -16.89 -4.70
N PRO A 15 -17.16 -17.67 -5.58
CA PRO A 15 -17.55 -19.03 -5.29
C PRO A 15 -16.39 -20.05 -5.36
N PHE A 16 -15.21 -19.62 -5.82
CA PHE A 16 -14.03 -20.47 -6.05
C PHE A 16 -12.73 -19.68 -5.92
N ASN A 17 -11.61 -20.40 -5.80
CA ASN A 17 -10.28 -19.80 -5.92
C ASN A 17 -9.96 -19.46 -7.37
N ILE A 18 -9.23 -18.36 -7.60
CA ILE A 18 -8.71 -17.96 -8.90
C ILE A 18 -7.19 -18.09 -8.90
N TYR A 19 -6.64 -18.73 -9.92
CA TYR A 19 -5.21 -18.97 -10.11
C TYR A 19 -4.73 -18.26 -11.38
N LYS A 20 -3.45 -17.87 -11.40
CA LYS A 20 -2.75 -17.40 -12.62
C LYS A 20 -2.39 -18.58 -13.51
N GLY A 21 -1.97 -18.28 -14.75
CA GLY A 21 -1.50 -19.28 -15.71
C GLY A 21 -0.30 -20.11 -15.22
N ASP A 22 0.51 -19.58 -14.28
CA ASP A 22 1.62 -20.28 -13.62
C ASP A 22 1.17 -21.18 -12.45
N GLY A 23 -0.13 -21.28 -12.19
CA GLY A 23 -0.71 -22.06 -11.10
C GLY A 23 -0.62 -21.40 -9.73
N SER A 24 -0.07 -20.18 -9.60
CA SER A 24 -0.08 -19.44 -8.34
C SER A 24 -1.48 -18.93 -8.01
N LEU A 25 -1.87 -19.01 -6.73
CA LEU A 25 -3.16 -18.51 -6.27
C LEU A 25 -3.20 -16.98 -6.43
N LEU A 26 -4.20 -16.50 -7.16
CA LEU A 26 -4.43 -15.07 -7.38
C LEU A 26 -5.47 -14.51 -6.42
N MET A 27 -6.62 -15.17 -6.28
CA MET A 27 -7.70 -14.78 -5.37
C MET A 27 -8.32 -16.00 -4.71
N ARG A 28 -8.72 -15.85 -3.44
CA ARG A 28 -9.40 -16.91 -2.69
C ARG A 28 -10.90 -16.88 -2.87
N GLN A 29 -11.50 -18.03 -2.75
CA GLN A 29 -12.94 -18.16 -2.51
C GLN A 29 -13.35 -17.28 -1.34
N GLY A 30 -14.49 -16.60 -1.46
CA GLY A 30 -15.03 -15.68 -0.44
C GLY A 30 -14.59 -14.21 -0.58
N VAL A 31 -13.62 -13.89 -1.42
CA VAL A 31 -13.25 -12.50 -1.72
C VAL A 31 -14.37 -11.84 -2.51
N VAL A 32 -14.71 -10.58 -2.16
CA VAL A 32 -15.74 -9.80 -2.84
C VAL A 32 -15.08 -8.79 -3.79
N ILE A 33 -15.55 -8.75 -5.04
CA ILE A 33 -15.09 -7.79 -6.05
C ILE A 33 -16.13 -6.68 -6.21
N TYR A 34 -15.73 -5.44 -5.99
CA TYR A 34 -16.61 -4.25 -6.04
C TYR A 34 -16.52 -3.45 -7.32
N ASN A 35 -15.71 -3.86 -8.30
CA ASN A 35 -15.46 -3.11 -9.53
C ASN A 35 -15.58 -4.01 -10.76
N GLN A 36 -16.47 -3.62 -11.69
CA GLN A 36 -16.69 -4.38 -12.94
C GLN A 36 -15.44 -4.46 -13.79
N SER A 37 -14.63 -3.40 -13.84
CA SER A 37 -13.35 -3.40 -14.58
C SER A 37 -12.41 -4.51 -14.11
N ARG A 38 -12.44 -4.88 -12.84
CA ARG A 38 -11.64 -5.99 -12.27
C ARG A 38 -12.11 -7.35 -12.72
N ILE A 39 -13.42 -7.53 -12.80
CA ILE A 39 -13.98 -8.78 -13.38
C ILE A 39 -13.55 -8.91 -14.83
N ASP A 40 -13.61 -7.81 -15.59
CA ASP A 40 -13.19 -7.77 -16.98
C ASP A 40 -11.69 -8.07 -17.15
N GLN A 41 -10.84 -7.52 -16.28
CA GLN A 41 -9.41 -7.83 -16.26
C GLN A 41 -9.13 -9.29 -15.92
N LEU A 42 -9.78 -9.86 -14.90
CA LEU A 42 -9.66 -11.28 -14.59
C LEU A 42 -10.05 -12.18 -15.77
N CYS A 43 -11.07 -11.77 -16.51
CA CYS A 43 -11.50 -12.52 -17.72
C CYS A 43 -10.57 -12.33 -18.91
N GLN A 44 -9.89 -11.17 -19.03
CA GLN A 44 -8.88 -10.90 -20.05
C GLN A 44 -7.57 -11.60 -19.74
N TRP A 45 -7.14 -11.60 -18.49
CA TRP A 45 -5.98 -12.35 -18.04
C TRP A 45 -6.30 -13.85 -18.14
N GLU A 46 -5.31 -14.64 -18.49
CA GLU A 46 -5.45 -16.09 -18.47
C GLU A 46 -5.48 -16.58 -17.01
N THR A 47 -6.62 -16.40 -16.37
CA THR A 47 -6.89 -16.89 -15.02
C THR A 47 -7.74 -18.15 -15.04
N TYR A 48 -7.54 -19.03 -14.07
CA TYR A 48 -8.14 -20.34 -13.99
C TYR A 48 -8.78 -20.57 -12.63
N THR A 49 -9.82 -21.41 -12.60
CA THR A 49 -10.43 -21.89 -11.36
C THR A 49 -10.56 -23.40 -11.40
N THR A 50 -10.56 -24.02 -10.21
CA THR A 50 -10.87 -25.43 -10.03
C THR A 50 -12.29 -25.58 -9.50
N ALA A 51 -13.10 -26.39 -10.12
CA ALA A 51 -14.49 -26.61 -9.71
C ALA A 51 -14.60 -27.28 -8.30
N ASN A 52 -13.52 -27.92 -7.80
CA ASN A 52 -13.50 -28.71 -6.56
C ASN A 52 -12.31 -28.42 -5.64
N GLY A 53 -11.61 -27.29 -5.78
CA GLY A 53 -10.44 -26.97 -4.92
C GLY A 53 -9.17 -27.77 -5.20
N GLU A 54 -9.16 -28.64 -6.21
CA GLU A 54 -7.97 -29.34 -6.68
C GLU A 54 -7.19 -28.46 -7.67
N LYS A 55 -5.86 -28.51 -7.61
CA LYS A 55 -5.00 -27.85 -8.62
C LYS A 55 -5.24 -28.56 -9.95
N ASP A 56 -5.84 -27.84 -10.92
CA ASP A 56 -5.74 -28.29 -12.28
C ASP A 56 -4.29 -28.14 -12.76
N ASP A 57 -3.79 -29.12 -13.49
CA ASP A 57 -2.54 -29.02 -14.24
C ASP A 57 -2.72 -27.97 -15.35
N ALA A 58 -2.71 -26.70 -14.98
CA ALA A 58 -2.72 -25.62 -15.92
C ALA A 58 -1.41 -25.68 -16.73
N PRO A 59 -1.47 -25.68 -18.06
CA PRO A 59 -0.25 -25.66 -18.85
C PRO A 59 0.54 -24.41 -18.49
N ALA A 60 1.83 -24.57 -18.29
CA ALA A 60 2.77 -23.46 -18.14
C ALA A 60 2.76 -22.65 -19.46
N ALA A 61 1.77 -21.78 -19.61
CA ALA A 61 1.71 -20.85 -20.72
C ALA A 61 2.70 -19.73 -20.41
N SER A 62 3.81 -19.72 -21.12
CA SER A 62 4.70 -18.58 -21.20
C SER A 62 3.92 -17.41 -21.81
N ILE A 63 3.36 -16.55 -20.99
CA ILE A 63 2.83 -15.26 -21.44
C ILE A 63 4.04 -14.39 -21.76
N VAL A 64 4.48 -14.46 -23.01
CA VAL A 64 5.34 -13.45 -23.61
C VAL A 64 4.42 -12.29 -23.99
N THR A 65 4.00 -11.50 -23.01
CA THR A 65 3.66 -10.12 -23.31
C THR A 65 4.97 -9.45 -23.70
N LYS A 66 5.04 -8.97 -24.95
CA LYS A 66 6.16 -8.13 -25.38
C LYS A 66 6.27 -7.01 -24.35
N ALA A 67 7.42 -6.95 -23.67
CA ALA A 67 7.70 -6.01 -22.58
C ALA A 67 7.67 -4.53 -23.04
N ASP A 68 7.49 -4.27 -24.32
CA ASP A 68 7.65 -2.96 -24.94
C ASP A 68 6.38 -2.10 -25.03
N ASP A 69 5.20 -2.63 -24.63
CA ASP A 69 3.92 -1.93 -24.78
C ASP A 69 3.18 -1.64 -23.45
N VAL A 70 3.75 -1.96 -22.28
CA VAL A 70 3.09 -1.71 -20.98
C VAL A 70 3.29 -0.27 -20.57
N THR A 71 2.23 0.52 -20.59
CA THR A 71 2.27 1.91 -20.13
C THR A 71 2.42 2.01 -18.61
N VAL A 72 2.88 3.16 -18.10
CA VAL A 72 2.91 3.41 -16.64
C VAL A 72 1.50 3.32 -16.05
N THR A 73 0.48 3.71 -16.80
CA THR A 73 -0.91 3.58 -16.39
C THR A 73 -1.29 2.12 -16.17
N ASP A 74 -1.01 1.23 -17.14
CA ASP A 74 -1.28 -0.20 -17.02
C ASP A 74 -0.54 -0.82 -15.83
N TYR A 75 0.72 -0.41 -15.63
CA TYR A 75 1.52 -0.86 -14.50
C TYR A 75 0.89 -0.45 -13.15
N ILE A 76 0.48 0.82 -13.02
CA ILE A 76 -0.17 1.30 -11.79
C ILE A 76 -1.50 0.58 -11.56
N GLU A 77 -2.30 0.37 -12.58
CA GLU A 77 -3.57 -0.36 -12.45
C GLU A 77 -3.35 -1.81 -11.98
N ASP A 78 -2.39 -2.52 -12.57
CA ASP A 78 -2.01 -3.85 -12.10
C ASP A 78 -1.49 -3.82 -10.65
N LEU A 79 -0.63 -2.88 -10.33
CA LEU A 79 -0.09 -2.72 -8.99
C LEU A 79 -1.19 -2.49 -7.93
N MET A 80 -2.14 -1.62 -8.23
CA MET A 80 -3.25 -1.30 -7.34
C MET A 80 -4.19 -2.50 -7.17
N PHE A 81 -4.46 -3.23 -8.24
CA PHE A 81 -5.21 -4.48 -8.18
C PHE A 81 -4.52 -5.52 -7.29
N ARG A 82 -3.21 -5.71 -7.46
CA ARG A 82 -2.43 -6.64 -6.63
C ARG A 82 -2.39 -6.22 -5.15
N LEU A 83 -2.31 -4.94 -4.86
CA LEU A 83 -2.39 -4.43 -3.50
C LEU A 83 -3.75 -4.66 -2.86
N ASP A 84 -4.85 -4.44 -3.61
CA ASP A 84 -6.19 -4.70 -3.10
C ASP A 84 -6.40 -6.18 -2.77
N ILE A 85 -5.90 -7.08 -3.62
CA ILE A 85 -5.88 -8.53 -3.35
C ILE A 85 -5.04 -8.83 -2.11
N THR A 86 -3.83 -8.28 -2.02
CA THR A 86 -2.93 -8.50 -0.90
C THR A 86 -3.58 -8.08 0.41
N TYR A 87 -4.27 -6.94 0.43
CA TYR A 87 -4.98 -6.44 1.61
C TYR A 87 -6.24 -7.26 1.93
N SER A 88 -6.96 -7.70 0.93
CA SER A 88 -8.11 -8.60 1.11
C SER A 88 -7.67 -9.95 1.69
N ASN A 89 -6.57 -10.51 1.19
CA ASN A 89 -5.97 -11.74 1.73
C ASN A 89 -5.45 -11.55 3.15
N PHE A 90 -4.94 -10.37 3.47
CA PHE A 90 -4.50 -10.01 4.80
C PHE A 90 -5.65 -10.09 5.82
N LEU A 91 -6.80 -9.49 5.52
CA LEU A 91 -7.97 -9.48 6.38
C LEU A 91 -8.59 -10.89 6.57
N THR A 92 -8.34 -11.80 5.64
CA THR A 92 -8.86 -13.17 5.64
C THR A 92 -7.85 -14.23 6.09
N ASN A 93 -6.73 -13.84 6.73
CA ASN A 93 -5.62 -14.73 7.11
C ASN A 93 -4.97 -15.46 5.92
N GLY A 94 -4.83 -14.77 4.79
CA GLY A 94 -4.21 -15.30 3.57
C GLY A 94 -2.70 -15.55 3.71
N PHE A 95 -2.22 -16.65 3.11
CA PHE A 95 -0.79 -16.94 3.02
C PHE A 95 -0.10 -16.02 1.98
N ASN A 96 1.21 -15.80 2.13
CA ASN A 96 2.11 -15.09 1.22
C ASN A 96 2.04 -13.57 1.20
N VAL A 97 1.26 -12.90 2.04
CA VAL A 97 1.18 -11.43 2.09
C VAL A 97 2.57 -10.77 2.18
N VAL A 98 3.45 -11.30 3.03
CA VAL A 98 4.82 -10.78 3.21
C VAL A 98 5.63 -10.87 1.92
N ASN A 99 5.54 -12.00 1.22
CA ASN A 99 6.24 -12.19 -0.06
C ASN A 99 5.66 -11.28 -1.15
N ASP A 100 4.34 -11.11 -1.20
CA ASP A 100 3.69 -10.22 -2.18
C ASP A 100 4.07 -8.76 -1.93
N VAL A 101 4.05 -8.29 -0.68
CA VAL A 101 4.52 -6.94 -0.31
C VAL A 101 5.98 -6.75 -0.67
N THR A 102 6.85 -7.71 -0.36
CA THR A 102 8.28 -7.62 -0.69
C THR A 102 8.50 -7.55 -2.20
N ARG A 103 7.80 -8.37 -2.98
CA ARG A 103 7.87 -8.35 -4.45
C ARG A 103 7.39 -7.01 -5.01
N ILE A 104 6.23 -6.53 -4.56
CA ILE A 104 5.69 -5.21 -4.96
C ILE A 104 6.68 -4.10 -4.63
N SER A 105 7.32 -4.13 -3.46
CA SER A 105 8.30 -3.12 -3.05
C SER A 105 9.52 -3.07 -3.97
N VAL A 106 10.02 -4.24 -4.40
CA VAL A 106 11.15 -4.33 -5.33
C VAL A 106 10.76 -3.83 -6.73
N GLU A 107 9.60 -4.24 -7.22
CA GLU A 107 9.08 -3.80 -8.52
C GLU A 107 8.83 -2.28 -8.53
N LEU A 108 8.22 -1.75 -7.47
CA LEU A 108 7.95 -0.32 -7.30
C LEU A 108 9.26 0.50 -7.27
N TYR A 109 10.28 0.01 -6.55
CA TYR A 109 11.60 0.62 -6.56
C TYR A 109 12.16 0.71 -7.99
N HIS A 110 12.16 -0.39 -8.74
CA HIS A 110 12.68 -0.39 -10.10
C HIS A 110 11.92 0.56 -11.02
N LYS A 111 10.60 0.60 -10.90
CA LYS A 111 9.78 1.50 -11.71
C LYS A 111 10.03 2.97 -11.35
N MET A 112 10.20 3.28 -10.05
CA MET A 112 10.57 4.60 -9.57
C MET A 112 11.96 5.08 -10.09
N ILE A 113 12.90 4.16 -10.25
CA ILE A 113 14.22 4.51 -10.81
C ILE A 113 14.15 4.71 -12.33
N SER A 114 13.33 3.93 -13.03
CA SER A 114 13.23 4.01 -14.50
C SER A 114 12.38 5.18 -14.99
N ASP A 115 11.34 5.56 -14.27
CA ASP A 115 10.40 6.60 -14.68
C ASP A 115 9.75 7.30 -13.47
N PRO A 116 10.54 8.10 -12.71
CA PRO A 116 10.06 8.73 -11.47
C PRO A 116 8.94 9.73 -11.73
N ASP A 117 9.02 10.53 -12.79
CA ASP A 117 8.04 11.58 -13.06
C ASP A 117 6.66 11.01 -13.37
N ALA A 118 6.60 9.95 -14.18
CA ALA A 118 5.35 9.29 -14.47
C ALA A 118 4.74 8.62 -13.21
N MET A 119 5.57 7.98 -12.37
CA MET A 119 5.11 7.38 -11.12
C MET A 119 4.56 8.43 -10.14
N ILE A 120 5.26 9.55 -9.98
CA ILE A 120 4.80 10.68 -9.14
C ILE A 120 3.50 11.25 -9.71
N GLY A 121 3.44 11.51 -11.02
CA GLY A 121 2.26 12.03 -11.70
C GLY A 121 1.05 11.12 -11.48
N MET A 122 1.20 9.82 -11.65
CA MET A 122 0.11 8.85 -11.51
C MET A 122 -0.47 8.81 -10.09
N VAL A 123 0.38 8.78 -9.04
CA VAL A 123 -0.12 8.73 -7.66
C VAL A 123 -0.76 10.05 -7.19
N HIS A 124 -0.49 11.17 -7.89
CA HIS A 124 -1.17 12.45 -7.64
C HIS A 124 -2.52 12.55 -8.37
N LEU A 125 -2.62 12.01 -9.57
CA LEU A 125 -3.78 12.21 -10.45
C LEU A 125 -4.89 11.18 -10.20
N ARG A 126 -4.57 10.00 -9.65
CA ARG A 126 -5.57 8.95 -9.42
C ARG A 126 -6.37 9.25 -8.15
N THR A 127 -7.69 9.44 -8.36
CA THR A 127 -8.66 9.69 -7.27
C THR A 127 -9.86 8.72 -7.33
N ASP A 128 -9.84 7.79 -8.26
CA ASP A 128 -10.95 6.91 -8.65
C ASP A 128 -10.97 5.56 -7.91
N LEU A 129 -10.10 5.39 -6.92
CA LEU A 129 -9.87 4.10 -6.26
C LEU A 129 -10.09 4.18 -4.74
N LYS A 130 -10.06 3.02 -4.09
CA LYS A 130 -10.09 2.96 -2.61
C LYS A 130 -9.02 3.86 -2.02
N HIS A 131 -9.43 4.71 -1.10
CA HIS A 131 -8.53 5.66 -0.45
C HIS A 131 -7.34 4.96 0.22
N SER A 132 -7.56 3.82 0.85
CA SER A 132 -6.52 3.00 1.48
C SER A 132 -5.41 2.61 0.51
N ILE A 133 -5.76 2.20 -0.72
CA ILE A 133 -4.78 1.79 -1.75
C ILE A 133 -3.98 2.99 -2.25
N ILE A 134 -4.67 4.09 -2.60
CA ILE A 134 -4.01 5.30 -3.09
C ILE A 134 -3.03 5.84 -2.04
N ARG A 135 -3.46 5.93 -0.78
CA ARG A 135 -2.63 6.41 0.33
C ARG A 135 -1.37 5.57 0.51
N THR A 136 -1.53 4.26 0.51
CA THR A 136 -0.39 3.35 0.64
C THR A 136 0.60 3.49 -0.49
N LEU A 137 0.13 3.61 -1.74
CA LEU A 137 1.00 3.84 -2.89
C LEU A 137 1.69 5.19 -2.83
N GLN A 138 0.98 6.26 -2.46
CA GLN A 138 1.58 7.57 -2.25
C GLN A 138 2.71 7.51 -1.22
N ASN A 139 2.46 6.91 -0.06
CA ASN A 139 3.46 6.79 0.99
C ASN A 139 4.68 5.97 0.53
N ALA A 140 4.48 4.88 -0.21
CA ALA A 140 5.57 4.08 -0.76
C ALA A 140 6.39 4.84 -1.83
N VAL A 141 5.71 5.51 -2.77
CA VAL A 141 6.37 6.30 -3.83
C VAL A 141 7.18 7.44 -3.23
N PHE A 142 6.61 8.22 -2.30
CA PHE A 142 7.33 9.33 -1.67
C PHE A 142 8.45 8.85 -0.75
N SER A 143 8.28 7.74 -0.05
CA SER A 143 9.36 7.13 0.75
C SER A 143 10.52 6.68 -0.12
N ILE A 144 10.25 6.03 -1.26
CA ILE A 144 11.29 5.62 -2.22
C ILE A 144 12.00 6.83 -2.78
N LEU A 145 11.27 7.86 -3.21
CA LEU A 145 11.83 9.09 -3.76
C LEU A 145 12.79 9.75 -2.76
N THR A 146 12.32 9.97 -1.54
CA THR A 146 13.10 10.60 -0.47
C THR A 146 14.34 9.77 -0.12
N ALA A 147 14.18 8.48 0.13
CA ALA A 147 15.29 7.60 0.49
C ALA A 147 16.34 7.47 -0.63
N ASN A 148 15.90 7.48 -1.89
CA ASN A 148 16.81 7.49 -3.04
C ASN A 148 17.58 8.82 -3.15
N SER A 149 16.93 9.95 -2.88
CA SER A 149 17.58 11.28 -2.84
C SER A 149 18.62 11.38 -1.71
N LEU A 150 18.41 10.66 -0.62
CA LEU A 150 19.37 10.54 0.48
C LEU A 150 20.53 9.56 0.17
N GLY A 151 20.55 8.94 -1.01
CA GLY A 151 21.58 8.00 -1.42
C GLY A 151 21.54 6.64 -0.75
N TRP A 152 20.37 6.22 -0.24
CA TRP A 152 20.24 4.93 0.43
C TRP A 152 20.41 3.75 -0.54
N SER A 153 20.94 2.64 -0.05
CA SER A 153 21.07 1.43 -0.85
C SER A 153 19.69 0.88 -1.26
N LYS A 154 19.63 0.21 -2.43
CA LYS A 154 18.42 -0.47 -2.92
C LYS A 154 17.77 -1.33 -1.83
N GLN A 155 18.57 -2.12 -1.10
CA GLN A 155 18.06 -2.99 -0.05
C GLN A 155 17.35 -2.20 1.07
N ARG A 156 17.92 -1.06 1.48
CA ARG A 156 17.34 -0.19 2.50
C ARG A 156 16.06 0.46 1.99
N VAL A 157 16.07 0.97 0.75
CA VAL A 157 14.89 1.58 0.13
C VAL A 157 13.74 0.59 -0.05
N THR A 158 14.01 -0.63 -0.49
CA THR A 158 12.94 -1.64 -0.66
C THR A 158 12.33 -2.10 0.66
N LYS A 159 13.11 -2.16 1.74
CA LYS A 159 12.56 -2.40 3.10
C LYS A 159 11.66 -1.26 3.56
N LEU A 160 12.07 -0.02 3.33
CA LEU A 160 11.25 1.16 3.63
C LEU A 160 9.96 1.16 2.81
N ALA A 161 10.02 0.80 1.54
CA ALA A 161 8.83 0.64 0.70
C ALA A 161 7.87 -0.43 1.25
N SER A 162 8.41 -1.57 1.73
CA SER A 162 7.61 -2.59 2.40
C SER A 162 6.94 -2.07 3.67
N ALA A 163 7.65 -1.24 4.44
CA ALA A 163 7.08 -0.57 5.61
C ALA A 163 5.94 0.39 5.22
N ALA A 164 6.15 1.22 4.20
CA ALA A 164 5.13 2.15 3.68
C ALA A 164 3.88 1.44 3.16
N LEU A 165 4.05 0.27 2.52
CA LEU A 165 2.93 -0.56 2.07
C LEU A 165 2.18 -1.24 3.21
N THR A 166 2.69 -1.24 4.44
CA THR A 166 2.12 -2.02 5.56
C THR A 166 1.91 -1.23 6.84
N GLU A 167 2.28 0.07 6.87
CA GLU A 167 2.19 0.89 8.08
C GLU A 167 0.78 0.99 8.66
N ASN A 168 -0.22 1.00 7.80
CA ASN A 168 -1.63 1.21 8.16
C ASN A 168 -2.46 -0.08 8.31
N LEU A 169 -1.82 -1.26 8.31
CA LEU A 169 -2.54 -2.54 8.41
C LEU A 169 -3.43 -2.64 9.65
N GLY A 170 -2.97 -2.10 10.78
CA GLY A 170 -3.71 -2.11 12.04
C GLY A 170 -5.01 -1.29 12.03
N MET A 171 -5.23 -0.45 11.03
CA MET A 171 -6.48 0.30 10.85
C MET A 171 -7.11 0.08 9.46
N LEU A 172 -6.66 -0.92 8.71
CA LEU A 172 -7.11 -1.15 7.33
C LEU A 172 -8.63 -1.31 7.20
N SER A 173 -9.27 -2.02 8.14
CA SER A 173 -10.71 -2.24 8.14
C SER A 173 -11.55 -0.97 8.36
N MET A 174 -10.99 0.05 9.02
CA MET A 174 -11.67 1.31 9.30
C MET A 174 -11.22 2.48 8.43
N GLN A 175 -10.21 2.28 7.60
CA GLN A 175 -9.56 3.36 6.84
C GLN A 175 -10.51 4.03 5.85
N GLU A 176 -11.36 3.25 5.17
CA GLU A 176 -12.37 3.77 4.25
C GLU A 176 -13.49 4.56 4.99
N ASP A 177 -13.88 4.09 6.17
CA ASP A 177 -14.88 4.77 7.00
C ASP A 177 -14.31 6.09 7.55
N LEU A 178 -13.05 6.08 8.00
CA LEU A 178 -12.35 7.31 8.41
C LEU A 178 -12.20 8.32 7.26
N PHE A 179 -11.99 7.85 6.04
CA PHE A 179 -11.93 8.70 4.87
C PHE A 179 -13.27 9.39 4.58
N ARG A 180 -14.38 8.67 4.72
CA ARG A 180 -15.74 9.19 4.50
C ARG A 180 -16.29 9.97 5.69
N HIS A 181 -15.62 9.88 6.83
CA HIS A 181 -16.07 10.54 8.04
C HIS A 181 -15.97 12.08 7.91
N SER A 182 -17.03 12.76 8.31
CA SER A 182 -17.06 14.22 8.42
C SER A 182 -17.37 14.62 9.85
N GLY A 183 -16.60 15.55 10.41
CA GLY A 183 -16.75 16.03 11.77
C GLY A 183 -15.74 15.45 12.76
N PRO A 184 -15.92 15.69 14.08
CA PRO A 184 -14.99 15.23 15.10
C PRO A 184 -14.97 13.70 15.19
N LEU A 185 -13.77 13.13 15.31
CA LEU A 185 -13.63 11.70 15.54
C LEU A 185 -14.16 11.31 16.93
N GLN A 186 -14.76 10.16 17.02
CA GLN A 186 -15.15 9.56 18.29
C GLN A 186 -13.90 9.08 19.06
N GLU A 187 -14.00 8.95 20.37
CA GLU A 187 -12.87 8.55 21.22
C GLU A 187 -12.28 7.21 20.79
N TRP A 188 -13.09 6.20 20.51
CA TRP A 188 -12.62 4.91 20.05
C TRP A 188 -11.89 4.97 18.68
N GLN A 189 -12.30 5.88 17.76
CA GLN A 189 -11.60 6.10 16.49
C GLN A 189 -10.22 6.70 16.72
N THR A 190 -10.16 7.72 17.60
CA THR A 190 -8.89 8.35 17.98
C THR A 190 -7.95 7.36 18.66
N GLU A 191 -8.48 6.49 19.52
CA GLU A 191 -7.71 5.44 20.17
C GLU A 191 -7.19 4.40 19.17
N ALA A 192 -8.03 3.94 18.25
CA ALA A 192 -7.65 3.02 17.19
C ALA A 192 -6.55 3.61 16.29
N ILE A 193 -6.68 4.89 15.89
CA ILE A 193 -5.65 5.61 15.14
C ILE A 193 -4.33 5.65 15.93
N ARG A 194 -4.35 5.92 17.23
CA ARG A 194 -3.13 5.95 18.05
C ARG A 194 -2.48 4.57 18.23
N LYS A 195 -3.28 3.51 18.22
CA LYS A 195 -2.80 2.14 18.41
C LYS A 195 -2.38 1.45 17.12
N HIS A 196 -2.78 1.96 15.93
CA HIS A 196 -2.56 1.23 14.69
C HIS A 196 -1.08 0.91 14.39
N PRO A 197 -0.07 1.75 14.72
CA PRO A 197 1.31 1.37 14.45
C PRO A 197 1.73 0.11 15.19
N ALA A 198 1.40 0.02 16.48
CA ALA A 198 1.69 -1.15 17.30
C ALA A 198 0.89 -2.38 16.81
N THR A 199 -0.38 -2.20 16.46
CA THR A 199 -1.23 -3.25 15.89
C THR A 199 -0.66 -3.75 14.57
N SER A 200 -0.24 -2.86 13.66
CA SER A 200 0.41 -3.22 12.38
C SER A 200 1.66 -4.06 12.60
N VAL A 201 2.51 -3.67 13.56
CA VAL A 201 3.71 -4.44 13.92
C VAL A 201 3.37 -5.84 14.42
N GLN A 202 2.38 -5.96 15.33
CA GLN A 202 1.96 -7.28 15.84
C GLN A 202 1.44 -8.18 14.71
N MET A 203 0.64 -7.62 13.81
CA MET A 203 0.13 -8.35 12.66
C MET A 203 1.25 -8.81 11.73
N LEU A 204 2.23 -7.95 11.42
CA LEU A 204 3.40 -8.29 10.62
C LEU A 204 4.25 -9.40 11.26
N ILE A 205 4.48 -9.35 12.58
CA ILE A 205 5.17 -10.41 13.32
C ILE A 205 4.38 -11.73 13.23
N GLY A 206 3.06 -11.67 13.41
CA GLY A 206 2.18 -12.84 13.26
C GLY A 206 2.24 -13.49 11.87
N MET A 207 2.50 -12.71 10.83
CA MET A 207 2.73 -13.19 9.46
C MET A 207 4.17 -13.63 9.16
N GLY A 208 5.06 -13.55 10.14
CA GLY A 208 6.43 -14.02 10.02
C GLY A 208 7.45 -12.96 9.57
N VAL A 209 7.12 -11.68 9.57
CA VAL A 209 8.10 -10.61 9.34
C VAL A 209 9.10 -10.59 10.49
N LYS A 210 10.39 -10.79 10.17
CA LYS A 210 11.52 -10.79 11.12
C LYS A 210 12.45 -9.59 10.94
N ASP A 211 12.27 -8.83 9.87
CA ASP A 211 13.09 -7.66 9.56
C ASP A 211 12.80 -6.54 10.56
N LYS A 212 13.78 -6.23 11.40
CA LYS A 212 13.65 -5.23 12.48
C LYS A 212 13.51 -3.81 11.94
N ASP A 213 14.13 -3.52 10.81
CA ASP A 213 14.10 -2.19 10.20
C ASP A 213 12.72 -1.89 9.64
N TRP A 214 12.14 -2.88 8.95
CA TRP A 214 10.73 -2.81 8.51
C TRP A 214 9.78 -2.60 9.69
N LEU A 215 9.88 -3.47 10.73
CA LEU A 215 8.99 -3.38 11.89
C LEU A 215 9.14 -2.06 12.66
N ARG A 216 10.36 -1.53 12.79
CA ARG A 216 10.60 -0.22 13.42
C ARG A 216 10.03 0.93 12.61
N ALA A 217 10.23 0.92 11.28
CA ALA A 217 9.66 1.94 10.40
C ALA A 217 8.14 2.00 10.58
N VAL A 218 7.45 0.85 10.56
CA VAL A 218 6.01 0.76 10.81
C VAL A 218 5.63 1.19 12.23
N GLY A 219 6.36 0.75 13.23
CA GLY A 219 6.00 1.01 14.64
C GLY A 219 6.12 2.46 15.08
N TYR A 220 6.99 3.23 14.41
CA TYR A 220 7.36 4.58 14.85
C TYR A 220 7.10 5.68 13.82
N HIS A 221 6.36 5.42 12.74
CA HIS A 221 6.10 6.42 11.69
C HIS A 221 5.26 7.62 12.15
N HIS A 222 4.65 7.55 13.30
CA HIS A 222 3.95 8.68 13.94
C HIS A 222 4.73 9.34 15.07
N GLU A 223 5.97 8.94 15.32
CA GLU A 223 6.86 9.70 16.19
C GLU A 223 7.19 11.06 15.55
N ARG A 224 7.48 12.06 16.37
CA ARG A 224 7.78 13.43 15.96
C ARG A 224 9.07 13.90 16.59
N MET A 225 9.86 14.67 15.84
CA MET A 225 11.19 15.15 16.27
C MET A 225 11.13 15.92 17.60
N ASP A 226 10.04 16.63 17.87
CA ASP A 226 9.77 17.39 19.10
C ASP A 226 9.22 16.52 20.27
N GLY A 227 8.97 15.22 20.05
CA GLY A 227 8.40 14.29 21.03
C GLY A 227 6.89 14.40 21.21
N SER A 228 6.19 15.16 20.39
CA SER A 228 4.73 15.26 20.40
C SER A 228 4.05 14.03 19.77
N GLY A 229 4.84 13.14 19.15
CA GLY A 229 4.38 11.96 18.45
C GLY A 229 3.90 10.81 19.35
N TYR A 230 3.65 9.67 18.75
CA TYR A 230 3.25 8.41 19.39
C TYR A 230 3.81 7.21 18.65
N PRO A 231 3.90 6.00 19.24
CA PRO A 231 3.37 5.63 20.57
C PRO A 231 4.30 5.94 21.74
N ASN A 232 5.61 6.12 21.52
CA ASN A 232 6.61 6.15 22.59
C ASN A 232 7.10 7.58 22.93
N LYS A 233 6.69 8.59 22.19
CA LYS A 233 7.12 9.99 22.32
C LYS A 233 8.65 10.15 22.24
N GLN A 234 9.25 9.41 21.29
CA GLN A 234 10.67 9.53 20.99
C GLN A 234 10.98 10.92 20.41
N GLN A 235 12.23 11.39 20.61
CA GLN A 235 12.64 12.72 20.16
C GLN A 235 13.94 12.67 19.36
N GLY A 236 14.06 13.54 18.38
CA GLY A 236 15.29 13.76 17.63
C GLY A 236 15.89 12.48 17.07
N SER A 237 17.18 12.28 17.28
CA SER A 237 17.93 11.11 16.77
C SER A 237 17.55 9.77 17.43
N ALA A 238 16.74 9.76 18.48
CA ALA A 238 16.18 8.52 19.03
C ALA A 238 15.13 7.90 18.11
N ILE A 239 14.52 8.70 17.20
CA ILE A 239 13.60 8.20 16.19
C ILE A 239 14.43 7.58 15.07
N PHE A 240 14.09 6.35 14.73
CA PHE A 240 14.72 5.61 13.65
C PHE A 240 14.59 6.34 12.31
N GLU A 241 15.65 6.41 11.51
CA GLU A 241 15.70 7.27 10.32
C GLU A 241 14.65 6.90 9.28
N GLU A 242 14.40 5.60 9.08
CA GLU A 242 13.34 5.09 8.21
C GLU A 242 11.95 5.55 8.67
N SER A 243 11.73 5.62 9.98
CA SER A 243 10.48 6.15 10.54
C SER A 243 10.33 7.64 10.29
N ARG A 244 11.44 8.42 10.33
CA ARG A 244 11.41 9.85 10.01
C ARG A 244 11.07 10.10 8.54
N VAL A 245 11.65 9.32 7.61
CA VAL A 245 11.30 9.39 6.18
C VAL A 245 9.83 9.02 5.97
N LEU A 246 9.38 7.92 6.58
CA LEU A 246 7.99 7.45 6.44
C LEU A 246 6.99 8.44 7.02
N ALA A 247 7.32 9.10 8.16
CA ALA A 247 6.50 10.14 8.76
C ALA A 247 6.27 11.34 7.83
N ILE A 248 7.31 11.74 7.08
CA ILE A 248 7.23 12.82 6.08
C ILE A 248 6.37 12.39 4.89
N ALA A 249 6.60 11.18 4.38
CA ALA A 249 5.83 10.61 3.26
C ALA A 249 4.34 10.48 3.61
N ASP A 250 4.03 9.97 4.81
CA ASP A 250 2.65 9.86 5.29
C ASP A 250 1.98 11.23 5.44
N ARG A 251 2.69 12.21 6.01
CA ARG A 251 2.17 13.58 6.12
C ARG A 251 1.92 14.20 4.76
N TYR A 252 2.85 14.03 3.83
CA TYR A 252 2.71 14.51 2.46
C TYR A 252 1.45 13.92 1.83
N GLY A 253 1.36 12.61 1.75
CA GLY A 253 0.20 11.92 1.18
C GLY A 253 -1.11 12.27 1.89
N ALA A 254 -1.13 12.41 3.24
CA ALA A 254 -2.31 12.83 3.99
C ALA A 254 -2.81 14.22 3.59
N THR A 255 -1.92 15.11 3.19
CA THR A 255 -2.27 16.49 2.84
C THR A 255 -2.77 16.60 1.40
N ILE A 256 -2.14 15.90 0.45
CA ILE A 256 -2.56 15.93 -0.96
C ILE A 256 -3.79 15.07 -1.26
N SER A 257 -4.14 14.13 -0.38
CA SER A 257 -5.33 13.29 -0.58
C SER A 257 -6.62 14.06 -0.25
N PRO A 258 -7.64 13.98 -1.10
CA PRO A 258 -8.94 14.54 -0.79
C PRO A 258 -9.54 13.84 0.44
N ARG A 259 -10.38 14.54 1.19
CA ARG A 259 -11.26 13.99 2.22
C ARG A 259 -12.64 14.58 2.05
N MET A 260 -13.67 13.97 2.64
CA MET A 260 -15.03 14.50 2.55
C MET A 260 -15.17 15.88 3.19
N ASP A 261 -14.36 16.18 4.20
CA ASP A 261 -14.40 17.42 4.99
C ASP A 261 -13.41 18.50 4.52
N ARG A 262 -12.52 18.17 3.56
CA ARG A 262 -11.54 19.16 3.05
C ARG A 262 -11.08 18.86 1.62
N LYS A 263 -10.78 19.92 0.90
CA LYS A 263 -10.12 19.84 -0.41
C LYS A 263 -8.65 19.35 -0.22
N PRO A 264 -8.11 18.65 -1.23
CA PRO A 264 -6.69 18.28 -1.22
C PRO A 264 -5.83 19.55 -1.20
N GLY A 265 -4.75 19.52 -0.41
CA GLY A 265 -3.73 20.55 -0.43
C GLY A 265 -2.84 20.41 -1.68
N SER A 266 -2.26 21.54 -2.11
CA SER A 266 -1.25 21.50 -3.16
C SER A 266 0.09 20.95 -2.63
N PRO A 267 0.98 20.43 -3.49
CA PRO A 267 2.34 20.09 -3.09
C PRO A 267 3.08 21.25 -2.42
N GLN A 268 2.86 22.49 -2.88
CA GLN A 268 3.44 23.70 -2.29
C GLN A 268 2.93 23.96 -0.86
N ASP A 269 1.65 23.66 -0.58
CA ASP A 269 1.11 23.78 0.76
C ASP A 269 1.73 22.78 1.71
N VAL A 270 1.93 21.53 1.23
CA VAL A 270 2.61 20.50 2.04
C VAL A 270 4.02 20.93 2.40
N MET A 271 4.81 21.39 1.42
CA MET A 271 6.18 21.87 1.65
C MET A 271 6.20 23.06 2.60
N ARG A 272 5.24 23.97 2.50
CA ARG A 272 5.10 25.09 3.45
C ARG A 272 4.84 24.60 4.87
N TYR A 273 4.00 23.59 5.05
CA TYR A 273 3.74 22.99 6.36
C TYR A 273 4.98 22.32 6.95
N LEU A 274 5.63 21.47 6.19
CA LEU A 274 6.82 20.74 6.62
C LEU A 274 8.00 21.66 6.97
N LEU A 275 8.22 22.73 6.18
CA LEU A 275 9.34 23.65 6.35
C LEU A 275 9.08 24.80 7.34
N LYS A 276 7.82 25.18 7.57
CA LYS A 276 7.47 26.37 8.37
C LYS A 276 6.47 26.09 9.49
N GLY A 277 5.36 25.41 9.17
CA GLY A 277 4.27 25.21 10.12
C GLY A 277 4.54 24.13 11.15
N GLU A 278 5.09 23.02 10.73
CA GLU A 278 5.35 21.83 11.56
C GLU A 278 6.84 21.46 11.57
N LYS A 279 7.74 22.43 11.31
CA LYS A 279 9.17 22.19 11.12
C LYS A 279 9.84 21.44 12.29
N GLU A 280 9.38 21.67 13.51
CA GLU A 280 9.94 21.00 14.69
C GLU A 280 9.47 19.56 14.86
N GLN A 281 8.41 19.17 14.14
CA GLN A 281 7.87 17.83 14.17
C GLN A 281 8.57 16.89 13.21
N TYR A 282 9.21 17.41 12.16
CA TYR A 282 9.83 16.62 11.09
C TYR A 282 11.32 16.91 10.97
N ASP A 283 12.06 15.92 10.50
CA ASP A 283 13.49 16.02 10.28
C ASP A 283 13.76 16.96 9.09
N GLN A 284 14.34 18.12 9.35
CA GLN A 284 14.58 19.15 8.35
C GLN A 284 15.73 18.80 7.38
N ASP A 285 16.60 17.85 7.74
CA ASP A 285 17.64 17.35 6.85
C ASP A 285 17.06 16.37 5.81
N ILE A 286 15.83 15.87 6.03
CA ILE A 286 15.12 14.97 5.14
C ILE A 286 14.08 15.71 4.29
N VAL A 287 13.45 16.77 4.81
CA VAL A 287 12.42 17.55 4.11
C VAL A 287 13.04 18.32 2.94
#